data_ae0615b55f2a7e088361ae2695d584ce
#
_entry.id   ae0615b55f2a7e088361ae2695d584ce
#
_cell.length_a   1.000
_cell.length_b   1.000
_cell.length_c   1.000
_cell.angle_alpha   90.00
_cell.angle_beta   90.00
_cell.angle_gamma   90.00
#
_symmetry.space_group_name_H-M   'P 1'
#
loop_
_entity.id
_entity.type
_entity.pdbx_description
1 polymer ?
#
loop_
_entity_poly.entity_id
_entity_poly.type
_entity_poly.pdbx_seq_one_letter_code
_entity_poly.pdbx_strand_id
1 'polypeptide(L)'
;MGNRTEAGVIIVGTGFSGLGMAIQLRREGREDFVILEKAQDVGGTWRDNTYPGCACDIQSHMYSFSFEQNPDWSRSFSPQQEIWDYMRWVARKYDLYRFIRFGQEMTGAHWDSEEYRWHVTSANGDTFVGSFLVSGVGALHVPQVPKLPGIERFEGKAFHSAEWDHDYDLRGKKVAVVGTGASAVQFVPQIAKDVERLTLFQRTPPWIMPKPDHAMPRWARTLFNRVPGVQRLYRNALYWMLEVRAVGFNGHPSLMKLGEKLAKRNIDKHVKDRDLRRKLTPDYTMGCKRVLISNDYYPSLTRDNVDVITEGINEVTERGVIDSTGTEHQVDAIIFGTGFHVTDAFDDLDVTGVGGRQLAKEWADHGMQTYMGINVAGFPNLFFLLGPNTGLGHNSVVFMIESQIRYVADAIRMVEQSGSAAVDVRQDAQERFNTDIQRKLHKGVWTQGGCTSWYLDAMGVNRTVWPGFTWRYWMQTRKLKAEDFELIGRTSPAGGPAAAERVPA
;
A
#
# COMPACT_ATOMS: atom_id res chain seq x y z
N MET A 1 22.14 10.84 -24.91
CA MET A 1 21.47 11.91 -24.14
C MET A 1 20.03 11.45 -23.95
N GLY A 2 19.52 11.46 -22.70
CA GLY A 2 18.13 11.14 -22.42
C GLY A 2 17.18 12.16 -23.05
N ASN A 3 15.94 11.73 -23.27
CA ASN A 3 14.90 12.61 -23.78
C ASN A 3 14.41 13.56 -22.68
N ARG A 4 14.09 14.81 -23.03
CA ARG A 4 13.40 15.76 -22.14
C ARG A 4 11.92 15.87 -22.52
N THR A 5 11.04 15.65 -21.55
CA THR A 5 9.58 15.78 -21.69
C THR A 5 9.08 16.85 -20.72
N GLU A 6 8.25 17.77 -21.18
CA GLU A 6 7.60 18.78 -20.33
C GLU A 6 6.11 18.46 -20.19
N ALA A 7 5.56 18.68 -18.99
CA ALA A 7 4.14 18.52 -18.69
C ALA A 7 3.76 19.42 -17.49
N GLY A 8 2.50 19.79 -17.37
CA GLY A 8 2.01 20.51 -16.19
C GLY A 8 2.07 19.65 -14.94
N VAL A 9 1.69 18.36 -15.03
CA VAL A 9 1.66 17.42 -13.91
C VAL A 9 2.44 16.15 -14.25
N ILE A 10 3.40 15.79 -13.41
CA ILE A 10 4.09 14.50 -13.47
C ILE A 10 3.48 13.58 -12.42
N ILE A 11 2.99 12.42 -12.83
CA ILE A 11 2.44 11.37 -11.95
C ILE A 11 3.39 10.18 -11.96
N VAL A 12 3.76 9.65 -10.80
CA VAL A 12 4.64 8.48 -10.70
C VAL A 12 3.84 7.27 -10.24
N GLY A 13 3.84 6.22 -11.04
CA GLY A 13 3.14 4.95 -10.82
C GLY A 13 1.76 4.87 -11.46
N THR A 14 1.39 3.64 -11.88
CA THR A 14 0.10 3.31 -12.51
C THR A 14 -0.76 2.35 -11.69
N GLY A 15 -0.58 2.35 -10.36
CA GLY A 15 -1.50 1.74 -9.42
C GLY A 15 -2.83 2.52 -9.29
N PHE A 16 -3.68 2.15 -8.34
CA PHE A 16 -4.92 2.90 -8.06
C PHE A 16 -4.69 4.40 -7.85
N SER A 17 -3.58 4.77 -7.20
CA SER A 17 -3.22 6.17 -6.95
C SER A 17 -3.02 6.96 -8.23
N GLY A 18 -2.08 6.53 -9.07
CA GLY A 18 -1.74 7.27 -10.28
C GLY A 18 -2.84 7.23 -11.34
N LEU A 19 -3.46 6.06 -11.57
CA LEU A 19 -4.62 5.98 -12.48
C LEU A 19 -5.77 6.87 -12.00
N GLY A 20 -6.07 6.84 -10.69
CA GLY A 20 -7.13 7.69 -10.14
C GLY A 20 -6.85 9.18 -10.30
N MET A 21 -5.60 9.63 -10.08
CA MET A 21 -5.21 11.02 -10.29
C MET A 21 -5.35 11.42 -11.77
N ALA A 22 -4.83 10.60 -12.68
CA ALA A 22 -4.93 10.86 -14.11
C ALA A 22 -6.39 10.94 -14.59
N ILE A 23 -7.27 10.07 -14.09
CA ILE A 23 -8.71 10.12 -14.38
C ILE A 23 -9.31 11.43 -13.89
N GLN A 24 -8.93 11.89 -12.69
CA GLN A 24 -9.44 13.16 -12.15
C GLN A 24 -9.01 14.33 -13.04
N LEU A 25 -7.75 14.39 -13.48
CA LEU A 25 -7.27 15.41 -14.41
C LEU A 25 -8.03 15.37 -15.73
N ARG A 26 -8.23 14.18 -16.31
CA ARG A 26 -9.04 13.99 -17.53
C ARG A 26 -10.48 14.47 -17.36
N ARG A 27 -11.11 14.17 -16.23
CA ARG A 27 -12.49 14.62 -15.93
C ARG A 27 -12.61 16.13 -15.76
N GLU A 28 -11.53 16.81 -15.42
CA GLU A 28 -11.42 18.27 -15.38
C GLU A 28 -11.02 18.86 -16.73
N GLY A 29 -10.92 18.04 -17.79
CA GLY A 29 -10.55 18.46 -19.14
C GLY A 29 -9.06 18.73 -19.33
N ARG A 30 -8.21 18.27 -18.41
CA ARG A 30 -6.76 18.46 -18.48
C ARG A 30 -6.11 17.34 -19.27
N GLU A 31 -5.18 17.70 -20.14
CA GLU A 31 -4.37 16.79 -20.95
C GLU A 31 -2.86 17.05 -20.78
N ASP A 32 -2.48 18.09 -20.08
CA ASP A 32 -1.09 18.45 -19.81
C ASP A 32 -0.55 17.70 -18.60
N PHE A 33 -0.40 16.38 -18.74
CA PHE A 33 0.23 15.53 -17.74
C PHE A 33 0.92 14.32 -18.37
N VAL A 34 1.88 13.75 -17.64
CA VAL A 34 2.56 12.51 -17.99
C VAL A 34 2.54 11.56 -16.80
N ILE A 35 2.45 10.25 -17.06
CA ILE A 35 2.51 9.22 -16.03
C ILE A 35 3.75 8.37 -16.27
N LEU A 36 4.60 8.24 -15.26
CA LEU A 36 5.80 7.39 -15.29
C LEU A 36 5.48 6.04 -14.66
N GLU A 37 5.78 4.96 -15.36
CA GLU A 37 5.62 3.59 -14.85
C GLU A 37 6.89 2.79 -15.14
N LYS A 38 7.46 2.16 -14.11
CA LYS A 38 8.67 1.35 -14.25
C LYS A 38 8.48 0.07 -15.04
N ALA A 39 7.30 -0.51 -14.98
CA ALA A 39 6.98 -1.75 -15.68
C ALA A 39 6.38 -1.49 -17.09
N GLN A 40 5.90 -2.56 -17.74
CA GLN A 40 5.40 -2.54 -19.12
C GLN A 40 3.87 -2.51 -19.24
N ASP A 41 3.15 -2.49 -18.10
CA ASP A 41 1.70 -2.38 -18.07
C ASP A 41 1.24 -1.69 -16.77
N VAL A 42 0.00 -1.25 -16.74
CA VAL A 42 -0.64 -0.64 -15.57
C VAL A 42 -0.93 -1.69 -14.49
N GLY A 43 -1.13 -1.26 -13.24
CA GLY A 43 -1.68 -2.12 -12.19
C GLY A 43 -0.94 -2.09 -10.86
N GLY A 44 0.36 -1.70 -10.82
CA GLY A 44 1.14 -1.66 -9.59
C GLY A 44 1.04 -2.97 -8.80
N THR A 45 0.72 -2.91 -7.52
CA THR A 45 0.61 -4.09 -6.62
C THR A 45 -0.21 -5.25 -7.22
N TRP A 46 -1.25 -4.96 -8.00
CA TRP A 46 -2.13 -5.99 -8.59
C TRP A 46 -1.59 -6.58 -9.90
N ARG A 47 -0.63 -5.93 -10.53
CA ARG A 47 0.18 -6.50 -11.61
C ARG A 47 1.29 -7.38 -11.02
N ASP A 48 1.97 -6.89 -9.96
CA ASP A 48 3.22 -7.47 -9.48
C ASP A 48 3.00 -8.71 -8.60
N ASN A 49 1.93 -8.77 -7.81
CA ASN A 49 1.69 -9.88 -6.90
C ASN A 49 0.85 -10.98 -7.58
N THR A 50 1.51 -11.95 -8.17
CA THR A 50 0.89 -13.04 -8.95
C THR A 50 0.97 -14.41 -8.28
N TYR A 51 1.35 -14.47 -7.01
CA TYR A 51 1.42 -15.74 -6.28
C TYR A 51 0.08 -16.47 -6.22
N PRO A 52 0.06 -17.81 -6.14
CA PRO A 52 -1.17 -18.60 -6.13
C PRO A 52 -2.11 -18.21 -4.98
N GLY A 53 -3.37 -17.96 -5.30
CA GLY A 53 -4.38 -17.55 -4.33
C GLY A 53 -4.38 -16.06 -3.99
N CYS A 54 -3.59 -15.23 -4.68
CA CYS A 54 -3.58 -13.78 -4.49
C CYS A 54 -4.97 -13.18 -4.71
N ALA A 55 -5.50 -12.52 -3.69
CA ALA A 55 -6.82 -11.91 -3.70
C ALA A 55 -6.90 -10.73 -2.73
N CYS A 56 -7.87 -9.85 -2.94
CA CYS A 56 -8.13 -8.76 -2.01
C CYS A 56 -8.77 -9.28 -0.70
N ASP A 57 -8.46 -8.62 0.40
CA ASP A 57 -9.07 -8.84 1.72
C ASP A 57 -10.15 -7.79 2.07
N ILE A 58 -10.45 -6.91 1.12
CA ILE A 58 -11.59 -5.99 1.14
C ILE A 58 -12.59 -6.43 0.05
N GLN A 59 -13.88 -6.25 0.32
CA GLN A 59 -14.93 -6.62 -0.63
C GLN A 59 -14.77 -5.89 -1.97
N SER A 60 -14.99 -6.61 -3.06
CA SER A 60 -14.76 -6.17 -4.45
C SER A 60 -15.41 -4.83 -4.77
N HIS A 61 -16.68 -4.65 -4.39
CA HIS A 61 -17.42 -3.39 -4.62
C HIS A 61 -16.90 -2.21 -3.81
N MET A 62 -16.12 -2.44 -2.74
CA MET A 62 -15.41 -1.39 -2.00
C MET A 62 -13.99 -1.15 -2.50
N TYR A 63 -13.35 -2.19 -3.09
CA TYR A 63 -11.98 -2.11 -3.61
C TYR A 63 -11.98 -1.80 -5.11
N SER A 64 -12.69 -0.75 -5.48
CA SER A 64 -12.79 -0.19 -6.84
C SER A 64 -13.07 1.31 -6.74
N PHE A 65 -12.88 2.05 -7.81
CA PHE A 65 -13.25 3.47 -7.82
C PHE A 65 -14.74 3.68 -7.62
N SER A 66 -15.11 4.66 -6.78
CA SER A 66 -16.51 4.98 -6.48
C SER A 66 -17.25 5.56 -7.69
N PHE A 67 -16.51 6.23 -8.57
CA PHE A 67 -16.99 6.85 -9.79
C PHE A 67 -16.94 5.92 -11.01
N GLU A 68 -16.32 4.73 -10.87
CA GLU A 68 -16.23 3.74 -11.94
C GLU A 68 -16.41 2.34 -11.37
N GLN A 69 -17.67 2.01 -11.07
CA GLN A 69 -18.01 0.75 -10.41
C GLN A 69 -18.09 -0.39 -11.44
N ASN A 70 -17.55 -1.55 -11.08
CA ASN A 70 -17.74 -2.78 -11.86
C ASN A 70 -18.93 -3.57 -11.27
N PRO A 71 -20.01 -3.81 -12.05
CA PRO A 71 -21.17 -4.59 -11.58
C PRO A 71 -20.92 -6.11 -11.68
N ASP A 72 -19.91 -6.54 -12.42
CA ASP A 72 -19.72 -7.93 -12.83
C ASP A 72 -18.65 -8.71 -12.05
N TRP A 73 -18.25 -8.19 -10.86
CA TRP A 73 -17.35 -8.94 -10.00
C TRP A 73 -17.77 -10.39 -9.82
N SER A 74 -16.85 -11.34 -10.01
CA SER A 74 -17.13 -12.77 -9.91
C SER A 74 -17.40 -13.23 -8.48
N ARG A 75 -16.73 -12.57 -7.51
CA ARG A 75 -16.77 -12.92 -6.09
C ARG A 75 -16.88 -11.67 -5.20
N SER A 76 -17.31 -11.88 -3.97
CA SER A 76 -17.37 -10.82 -2.96
C SER A 76 -15.97 -10.30 -2.56
N PHE A 77 -14.92 -11.10 -2.76
CA PHE A 77 -13.51 -10.72 -2.62
C PHE A 77 -12.76 -11.15 -3.88
N SER A 78 -12.45 -10.18 -4.73
CA SER A 78 -11.90 -10.45 -6.06
C SER A 78 -10.49 -11.03 -6.00
N PRO A 79 -10.19 -12.03 -6.86
CA PRO A 79 -8.84 -12.48 -7.10
C PRO A 79 -8.02 -11.38 -7.80
N GLN A 80 -6.71 -11.49 -7.71
CA GLN A 80 -5.74 -10.56 -8.26
C GLN A 80 -5.99 -10.24 -9.74
N GLN A 81 -6.14 -11.25 -10.59
CA GLN A 81 -6.32 -11.09 -12.03
C GLN A 81 -7.53 -10.21 -12.36
N GLU A 82 -8.64 -10.40 -11.67
CA GLU A 82 -9.87 -9.64 -11.91
C GLU A 82 -9.73 -8.15 -11.52
N ILE A 83 -8.95 -7.85 -10.49
CA ILE A 83 -8.62 -6.47 -10.10
C ILE A 83 -7.68 -5.85 -11.14
N TRP A 84 -6.68 -6.58 -11.59
CA TRP A 84 -5.78 -6.11 -12.63
C TRP A 84 -6.50 -5.85 -13.94
N ASP A 85 -7.40 -6.75 -14.37
CA ASP A 85 -8.24 -6.56 -15.56
C ASP A 85 -9.16 -5.33 -15.43
N TYR A 86 -9.71 -5.10 -14.23
CA TYR A 86 -10.46 -3.88 -13.92
C TYR A 86 -9.59 -2.62 -14.09
N MET A 87 -8.36 -2.61 -13.60
CA MET A 87 -7.45 -1.47 -13.74
C MET A 87 -7.08 -1.21 -15.21
N ARG A 88 -6.81 -2.25 -15.97
CA ARG A 88 -6.58 -2.16 -17.43
C ARG A 88 -7.80 -1.60 -18.16
N TRP A 89 -8.98 -2.10 -17.81
CA TRP A 89 -10.24 -1.62 -18.39
C TRP A 89 -10.46 -0.14 -18.10
N VAL A 90 -10.27 0.31 -16.86
CA VAL A 90 -10.39 1.71 -16.47
C VAL A 90 -9.37 2.57 -17.24
N ALA A 91 -8.11 2.13 -17.32
CA ALA A 91 -7.07 2.86 -18.05
C ALA A 91 -7.41 3.04 -19.54
N ARG A 92 -7.96 2.00 -20.19
CA ARG A 92 -8.44 2.09 -21.59
C ARG A 92 -9.66 3.00 -21.71
N LYS A 93 -10.65 2.86 -20.83
CA LYS A 93 -11.87 3.65 -20.86
C LYS A 93 -11.62 5.15 -20.79
N TYR A 94 -10.64 5.57 -20.01
CA TYR A 94 -10.25 6.98 -19.86
C TYR A 94 -9.11 7.40 -20.79
N ASP A 95 -8.71 6.53 -21.76
CA ASP A 95 -7.66 6.79 -22.74
C ASP A 95 -6.32 7.19 -22.08
N LEU A 96 -5.95 6.53 -20.99
CA LEU A 96 -4.77 6.90 -20.21
C LEU A 96 -3.46 6.41 -20.82
N TYR A 97 -3.48 5.31 -21.61
CA TYR A 97 -2.26 4.72 -22.16
C TYR A 97 -1.41 5.70 -22.96
N ARG A 98 -2.01 6.67 -23.66
CA ARG A 98 -1.27 7.70 -24.42
C ARG A 98 -0.43 8.64 -23.54
N PHE A 99 -0.79 8.79 -22.26
CA PHE A 99 -0.07 9.62 -21.30
C PHE A 99 0.97 8.85 -20.50
N ILE A 100 0.99 7.51 -20.57
CA ILE A 100 1.90 6.68 -19.80
C ILE A 100 3.22 6.54 -20.57
N ARG A 101 4.31 6.64 -19.83
CA ARG A 101 5.67 6.29 -20.27
C ARG A 101 6.10 5.07 -19.48
N PHE A 102 6.05 3.93 -20.14
CA PHE A 102 6.49 2.64 -19.57
C PHE A 102 8.01 2.52 -19.58
N GLY A 103 8.56 1.68 -18.69
CA GLY A 103 10.01 1.50 -18.52
C GLY A 103 10.69 2.73 -17.92
N GLN A 104 9.94 3.61 -17.24
CA GLN A 104 10.43 4.84 -16.64
C GLN A 104 10.40 4.72 -15.11
N GLU A 105 11.44 4.15 -14.53
CA GLU A 105 11.62 4.11 -13.08
C GLU A 105 12.22 5.44 -12.62
N MET A 106 11.51 6.18 -11.77
CA MET A 106 12.02 7.41 -11.18
C MET A 106 13.16 7.11 -10.21
N THR A 107 14.31 7.71 -10.43
CA THR A 107 15.49 7.61 -9.56
C THR A 107 15.72 8.86 -8.73
N GLY A 108 15.19 10.00 -9.16
CA GLY A 108 15.31 11.25 -8.43
C GLY A 108 14.34 12.32 -8.90
N ALA A 109 14.15 13.35 -8.07
CA ALA A 109 13.37 14.53 -8.38
C ALA A 109 14.00 15.75 -7.69
N HIS A 110 14.21 16.82 -8.43
CA HIS A 110 14.79 18.06 -7.92
C HIS A 110 13.85 19.23 -8.15
N TRP A 111 13.59 20.02 -7.11
CA TRP A 111 12.84 21.26 -7.19
C TRP A 111 13.74 22.41 -7.63
N ASP A 112 13.44 23.01 -8.77
CA ASP A 112 14.08 24.25 -9.23
C ASP A 112 13.29 25.45 -8.72
N SER A 113 13.92 26.25 -7.84
CA SER A 113 13.29 27.41 -7.22
C SER A 113 13.28 28.66 -8.13
N GLU A 114 14.04 28.67 -9.22
CA GLU A 114 14.04 29.76 -10.20
C GLU A 114 12.96 29.53 -11.27
N GLU A 115 12.84 28.27 -11.75
CA GLU A 115 11.81 27.87 -12.72
C GLU A 115 10.47 27.53 -12.05
N TYR A 116 10.43 27.30 -10.72
CA TYR A 116 9.29 26.75 -9.96
C TYR A 116 8.79 25.44 -10.54
N ARG A 117 9.71 24.53 -10.84
CA ARG A 117 9.42 23.25 -11.48
C ARG A 117 10.16 22.08 -10.83
N TRP A 118 9.57 20.92 -10.96
CA TRP A 118 10.20 19.64 -10.65
C TRP A 118 10.92 19.11 -11.88
N HIS A 119 12.19 18.72 -11.71
CA HIS A 119 12.99 17.97 -12.66
C HIS A 119 13.08 16.55 -12.17
N VAL A 120 12.40 15.61 -12.84
CA VAL A 120 12.34 14.19 -12.47
C VAL A 120 13.22 13.40 -13.41
N THR A 121 14.13 12.61 -12.87
CA THR A 121 15.07 11.75 -13.61
C THR A 121 14.65 10.29 -13.50
N SER A 122 14.73 9.56 -14.59
CA SER A 122 14.48 8.13 -14.63
C SER A 122 15.77 7.32 -14.79
N ALA A 123 15.71 6.01 -14.48
CA ALA A 123 16.87 5.11 -14.50
C ALA A 123 17.55 4.99 -15.88
N ASN A 124 16.81 5.22 -16.97
CA ASN A 124 17.36 5.24 -18.33
C ASN A 124 17.86 6.62 -18.78
N GLY A 125 17.90 7.60 -17.88
CA GLY A 125 18.47 8.93 -18.13
C GLY A 125 17.52 9.94 -18.79
N ASP A 126 16.24 9.59 -18.99
CA ASP A 126 15.23 10.55 -19.44
C ASP A 126 14.89 11.53 -18.32
N THR A 127 14.56 12.78 -18.69
CA THR A 127 14.19 13.85 -17.76
C THR A 127 12.77 14.33 -18.06
N PHE A 128 11.97 14.47 -17.00
CA PHE A 128 10.61 15.00 -17.06
C PHE A 128 10.53 16.28 -16.24
N VAL A 129 10.01 17.35 -16.82
CA VAL A 129 9.93 18.66 -16.15
C VAL A 129 8.47 19.07 -16.02
N GLY A 130 8.06 19.39 -14.79
CA GLY A 130 6.66 19.73 -14.54
C GLY A 130 6.44 20.65 -13.35
N SER A 131 5.31 21.34 -13.33
CA SER A 131 4.95 22.25 -12.23
C SER A 131 4.53 21.49 -10.98
N PHE A 132 3.92 20.31 -11.15
CA PHE A 132 3.41 19.48 -10.05
C PHE A 132 3.96 18.07 -10.17
N LEU A 133 4.36 17.51 -9.02
CA LEU A 133 4.81 16.12 -8.90
C LEU A 133 3.88 15.35 -7.96
N VAL A 134 3.24 14.29 -8.47
CA VAL A 134 2.32 13.45 -7.72
C VAL A 134 2.89 12.05 -7.60
N SER A 135 3.30 11.67 -6.40
CA SER A 135 3.81 10.35 -6.08
C SER A 135 2.66 9.37 -5.82
N GLY A 136 2.47 8.41 -6.72
CA GLY A 136 1.53 7.30 -6.61
C GLY A 136 2.25 5.95 -6.53
N VAL A 137 3.49 5.92 -6.03
CA VAL A 137 4.36 4.72 -6.00
C VAL A 137 3.83 3.60 -5.10
N GLY A 138 2.98 3.94 -4.11
CA GLY A 138 2.44 2.97 -3.14
C GLY A 138 3.49 2.53 -2.10
N ALA A 139 3.01 1.85 -1.04
CA ALA A 139 3.84 1.42 0.09
C ALA A 139 4.23 -0.07 0.04
N LEU A 140 3.69 -0.86 -0.89
CA LEU A 140 3.90 -2.31 -0.95
C LEU A 140 4.50 -2.70 -2.32
N HIS A 141 5.70 -2.20 -2.61
CA HIS A 141 6.35 -2.44 -3.91
C HIS A 141 7.83 -2.82 -3.81
N VAL A 142 8.50 -2.57 -2.68
CA VAL A 142 9.88 -2.99 -2.43
C VAL A 142 9.86 -4.23 -1.53
N PRO A 143 10.19 -5.44 -2.04
CA PRO A 143 10.16 -6.67 -1.25
C PRO A 143 11.18 -6.65 -0.11
N GLN A 144 10.78 -7.10 1.09
CA GLN A 144 11.68 -7.24 2.23
C GLN A 144 12.20 -8.67 2.32
N VAL A 145 13.39 -8.91 1.77
CA VAL A 145 14.08 -10.20 1.87
C VAL A 145 15.01 -10.17 3.07
N PRO A 146 14.85 -11.05 4.06
CA PRO A 146 15.73 -11.08 5.23
C PRO A 146 17.15 -11.50 4.85
N LYS A 147 18.15 -10.85 5.44
CA LYS A 147 19.56 -11.24 5.30
C LYS A 147 19.80 -12.48 6.16
N LEU A 148 19.68 -13.66 5.57
CA LEU A 148 19.95 -14.92 6.24
C LEU A 148 21.39 -15.33 5.98
N PRO A 149 22.20 -15.66 7.03
CA PRO A 149 23.56 -16.17 6.83
C PRO A 149 23.55 -17.39 5.92
N GLY A 150 24.43 -17.41 4.91
CA GLY A 150 24.59 -18.55 4.02
C GLY A 150 23.59 -18.67 2.87
N ILE A 151 22.66 -17.73 2.72
CA ILE A 151 21.65 -17.76 1.64
C ILE A 151 22.30 -17.81 0.24
N GLU A 152 23.48 -17.22 0.08
CA GLU A 152 24.26 -17.23 -1.15
C GLU A 152 24.81 -18.61 -1.53
N ARG A 153 24.84 -19.57 -0.60
CA ARG A 153 25.29 -20.95 -0.82
C ARG A 153 24.17 -21.89 -1.20
N PHE A 154 22.91 -21.42 -1.09
CA PHE A 154 21.76 -22.28 -1.33
C PHE A 154 21.67 -22.70 -2.80
N GLU A 155 21.74 -24.01 -3.05
CA GLU A 155 21.69 -24.59 -4.41
C GLU A 155 20.26 -24.67 -4.98
N GLY A 156 19.24 -24.55 -4.12
CA GLY A 156 17.84 -24.54 -4.51
C GLY A 156 17.36 -23.18 -5.00
N LYS A 157 16.06 -23.03 -5.18
CA LYS A 157 15.43 -21.77 -5.63
C LYS A 157 14.99 -20.93 -4.43
N ALA A 158 15.39 -19.65 -4.38
CA ALA A 158 14.95 -18.70 -3.38
C ALA A 158 14.29 -17.48 -4.05
N PHE A 159 13.08 -17.10 -3.63
CA PHE A 159 12.37 -15.93 -4.18
C PHE A 159 11.36 -15.35 -3.19
N HIS A 160 11.06 -14.06 -3.37
CA HIS A 160 10.02 -13.38 -2.60
C HIS A 160 8.63 -13.57 -3.24
N SER A 161 7.58 -13.60 -2.43
CA SER A 161 6.20 -13.79 -2.92
C SER A 161 5.73 -12.73 -3.93
N ALA A 162 6.28 -11.51 -3.89
CA ALA A 162 6.02 -10.46 -4.88
C ALA A 162 6.74 -10.67 -6.22
N GLU A 163 7.71 -11.57 -6.25
CA GLU A 163 8.51 -11.94 -7.42
C GLU A 163 8.32 -13.44 -7.70
N TRP A 164 7.06 -13.88 -7.74
CA TRP A 164 6.72 -15.29 -7.86
C TRP A 164 7.26 -15.88 -9.15
N ASP A 165 8.10 -16.91 -9.01
CA ASP A 165 8.67 -17.63 -10.13
C ASP A 165 7.66 -18.69 -10.66
N HIS A 166 6.96 -18.33 -11.72
CA HIS A 166 5.96 -19.21 -12.37
C HIS A 166 6.57 -20.35 -13.18
N ASP A 167 7.85 -20.25 -13.53
CA ASP A 167 8.57 -21.28 -14.31
C ASP A 167 9.13 -22.37 -13.39
N TYR A 168 9.18 -22.15 -12.07
CA TYR A 168 9.64 -23.13 -11.12
C TYR A 168 8.49 -24.00 -10.59
N ASP A 169 8.48 -25.25 -11.00
CA ASP A 169 7.46 -26.23 -10.58
C ASP A 169 7.71 -26.71 -9.14
N LEU A 170 6.78 -26.38 -8.24
CA LEU A 170 6.82 -26.76 -6.84
C LEU A 170 6.29 -28.19 -6.55
N ARG A 171 5.67 -28.88 -7.53
CA ARG A 171 5.09 -30.20 -7.34
C ARG A 171 6.15 -31.22 -6.92
N GLY A 172 5.88 -31.94 -5.83
CA GLY A 172 6.80 -32.93 -5.30
C GLY A 172 8.10 -32.36 -4.69
N LYS A 173 8.19 -31.04 -4.49
CA LYS A 173 9.34 -30.37 -3.89
C LYS A 173 9.17 -30.23 -2.37
N LYS A 174 10.27 -30.16 -1.65
CA LYS A 174 10.32 -29.75 -0.25
C LYS A 174 10.51 -28.22 -0.22
N VAL A 175 9.58 -27.51 0.42
CA VAL A 175 9.52 -26.03 0.35
C VAL A 175 9.56 -25.44 1.76
N ALA A 176 10.51 -24.54 2.00
CA ALA A 176 10.47 -23.66 3.16
C ALA A 176 9.69 -22.39 2.82
N VAL A 177 8.79 -21.99 3.71
CA VAL A 177 8.11 -20.68 3.66
C VAL A 177 8.53 -19.87 4.86
N VAL A 178 9.10 -18.71 4.63
CA VAL A 178 9.54 -17.80 5.70
C VAL A 178 8.53 -16.67 5.85
N GLY A 179 7.85 -16.64 7.01
CA GLY A 179 6.85 -15.61 7.31
C GLY A 179 5.40 -16.07 7.17
N THR A 180 4.53 -15.38 7.90
CA THR A 180 3.08 -15.65 8.01
C THR A 180 2.24 -14.40 7.76
N GLY A 181 2.73 -13.52 6.88
CA GLY A 181 2.01 -12.33 6.45
C GLY A 181 0.83 -12.62 5.51
N ALA A 182 0.18 -11.57 5.02
CA ALA A 182 -1.02 -11.70 4.19
C ALA A 182 -0.80 -12.58 2.95
N SER A 183 0.37 -12.46 2.29
CA SER A 183 0.70 -13.28 1.12
C SER A 183 0.83 -14.76 1.50
N ALA A 184 1.58 -15.08 2.56
CA ALA A 184 1.76 -16.46 3.01
C ALA A 184 0.43 -17.14 3.38
N VAL A 185 -0.47 -16.43 4.06
CA VAL A 185 -1.81 -16.92 4.41
C VAL A 185 -2.64 -17.28 3.16
N GLN A 186 -2.33 -16.68 2.01
CA GLN A 186 -3.02 -16.94 0.75
C GLN A 186 -2.34 -18.04 -0.08
N PHE A 187 -1.01 -18.03 -0.23
CA PHE A 187 -0.36 -19.00 -1.10
C PHE A 187 -0.06 -20.34 -0.41
N VAL A 188 0.20 -20.39 0.89
CA VAL A 188 0.45 -21.64 1.62
C VAL A 188 -0.67 -22.67 1.41
N PRO A 189 -1.96 -22.34 1.54
CA PRO A 189 -3.04 -23.30 1.25
C PRO A 189 -3.06 -23.81 -0.19
N GLN A 190 -2.53 -23.05 -1.13
CA GLN A 190 -2.50 -23.45 -2.54
C GLN A 190 -1.38 -24.43 -2.81
N ILE A 191 -0.14 -24.09 -2.38
CA ILE A 191 1.02 -24.92 -2.66
C ILE A 191 1.09 -26.18 -1.77
N ALA A 192 0.57 -26.15 -0.56
CA ALA A 192 0.56 -27.29 0.37
C ALA A 192 -0.14 -28.55 -0.20
N LYS A 193 -0.92 -28.40 -1.27
CA LYS A 193 -1.62 -29.51 -1.93
C LYS A 193 -0.69 -30.34 -2.82
N ASP A 194 0.32 -29.67 -3.38
CA ASP A 194 1.13 -30.18 -4.49
C ASP A 194 2.58 -30.47 -4.10
N VAL A 195 3.09 -29.83 -3.03
CA VAL A 195 4.45 -30.05 -2.55
C VAL A 195 4.59 -31.35 -1.79
N GLU A 196 5.78 -31.98 -1.83
CA GLU A 196 6.09 -33.15 -0.99
C GLU A 196 6.03 -32.81 0.50
N ARG A 197 6.70 -31.70 0.88
CA ARG A 197 6.70 -31.20 2.24
C ARG A 197 6.78 -29.68 2.27
N LEU A 198 6.03 -29.05 3.16
CA LEU A 198 6.06 -27.63 3.41
C LEU A 198 6.50 -27.36 4.85
N THR A 199 7.61 -26.63 5.02
CA THR A 199 8.11 -26.19 6.31
C THR A 199 7.85 -24.69 6.47
N LEU A 200 6.90 -24.31 7.32
CA LEU A 200 6.51 -22.94 7.58
C LEU A 200 7.25 -22.37 8.78
N PHE A 201 8.18 -21.46 8.57
CA PHE A 201 8.88 -20.73 9.64
C PHE A 201 8.03 -19.54 10.10
N GLN A 202 7.50 -19.65 11.31
CA GLN A 202 6.60 -18.70 11.91
C GLN A 202 7.18 -18.09 13.19
N ARG A 203 7.65 -16.85 13.11
CA ARG A 203 8.10 -16.10 14.31
C ARG A 203 6.95 -15.71 15.22
N THR A 204 5.84 -15.27 14.65
CA THR A 204 4.65 -14.80 15.38
C THR A 204 3.40 -15.20 14.59
N PRO A 205 2.43 -15.92 15.19
CA PRO A 205 1.20 -16.26 14.49
C PRO A 205 0.32 -15.04 14.23
N PRO A 206 -0.35 -14.95 13.07
CA PRO A 206 -1.30 -13.87 12.79
C PRO A 206 -2.70 -14.19 13.35
N TRP A 207 -3.47 -13.14 13.68
CA TRP A 207 -4.90 -13.27 13.88
C TRP A 207 -5.62 -13.47 12.54
N ILE A 208 -6.31 -14.61 12.38
CA ILE A 208 -7.03 -14.94 11.14
C ILE A 208 -8.51 -15.18 11.46
N MET A 209 -9.35 -14.38 10.82
CA MET A 209 -10.80 -14.50 10.87
C MET A 209 -11.32 -15.32 9.68
N PRO A 210 -12.48 -15.95 9.80
CA PRO A 210 -13.16 -16.55 8.65
C PRO A 210 -13.38 -15.49 7.54
N LYS A 211 -13.11 -15.87 6.30
CA LYS A 211 -13.36 -15.02 5.11
C LYS A 211 -14.79 -15.22 4.62
N PRO A 212 -15.67 -14.22 4.68
CA PRO A 212 -17.05 -14.35 4.21
C PRO A 212 -17.14 -14.23 2.68
N ASP A 213 -16.28 -14.98 1.98
CA ASP A 213 -16.21 -14.97 0.54
C ASP A 213 -17.23 -15.91 -0.10
N HIS A 214 -17.88 -15.44 -1.15
CA HIS A 214 -18.84 -16.19 -1.93
C HIS A 214 -18.85 -15.69 -3.39
N ALA A 215 -19.25 -16.58 -4.30
CA ALA A 215 -19.50 -16.19 -5.70
C ALA A 215 -20.65 -15.17 -5.78
N MET A 216 -20.49 -14.12 -6.54
CA MET A 216 -21.56 -13.13 -6.76
C MET A 216 -22.67 -13.78 -7.60
N PRO A 217 -23.91 -13.91 -7.07
CA PRO A 217 -25.00 -14.57 -7.77
C PRO A 217 -25.38 -13.78 -9.04
N ARG A 218 -25.77 -14.51 -10.07
CA ARG A 218 -26.14 -13.93 -11.38
C ARG A 218 -27.22 -12.86 -11.26
N TRP A 219 -28.23 -13.09 -10.39
CA TRP A 219 -29.32 -12.13 -10.19
C TRP A 219 -28.81 -10.79 -9.63
N ALA A 220 -27.81 -10.81 -8.71
CA ALA A 220 -27.25 -9.60 -8.14
C ALA A 220 -26.48 -8.80 -9.19
N ARG A 221 -25.66 -9.47 -10.02
CA ARG A 221 -24.95 -8.82 -11.13
C ARG A 221 -25.94 -8.22 -12.15
N THR A 222 -27.01 -8.95 -12.48
CA THR A 222 -28.06 -8.44 -13.36
C THR A 222 -28.75 -7.22 -12.76
N LEU A 223 -29.01 -7.22 -11.45
CA LEU A 223 -29.61 -6.09 -10.73
C LEU A 223 -28.69 -4.86 -10.75
N PHE A 224 -27.39 -5.05 -10.49
CA PHE A 224 -26.40 -3.97 -10.52
C PHE A 224 -26.26 -3.35 -11.92
N ASN A 225 -26.36 -4.16 -12.97
CA ASN A 225 -26.28 -3.70 -14.36
C ASN A 225 -27.55 -2.98 -14.81
N ARG A 226 -28.74 -3.40 -14.34
CA ARG A 226 -30.02 -2.93 -14.90
C ARG A 226 -30.69 -1.85 -14.05
N VAL A 227 -30.44 -1.82 -12.74
CA VAL A 227 -31.14 -0.88 -11.85
C VAL A 227 -30.16 0.19 -11.35
N PRO A 228 -30.23 1.42 -11.87
CA PRO A 228 -29.37 2.51 -11.46
C PRO A 228 -29.43 2.75 -9.95
N GLY A 229 -28.26 2.95 -9.35
CA GLY A 229 -28.13 3.31 -7.93
C GLY A 229 -28.08 2.11 -6.96
N VAL A 230 -28.55 0.92 -7.33
CA VAL A 230 -28.56 -0.25 -6.43
C VAL A 230 -27.14 -0.67 -6.06
N GLN A 231 -26.23 -0.71 -7.03
CA GLN A 231 -24.82 -1.01 -6.75
C GLN A 231 -24.18 0.03 -5.82
N ARG A 232 -24.52 1.32 -6.00
CA ARG A 232 -24.07 2.41 -5.12
C ARG A 232 -24.61 2.24 -3.70
N LEU A 233 -25.86 1.85 -3.56
CA LEU A 233 -26.47 1.58 -2.25
C LEU A 233 -25.77 0.40 -1.56
N TYR A 234 -25.53 -0.69 -2.29
CA TYR A 234 -24.78 -1.85 -1.80
C TYR A 234 -23.37 -1.47 -1.36
N ARG A 235 -22.62 -0.70 -2.19
CA ARG A 235 -21.31 -0.16 -1.82
C ARG A 235 -21.36 0.68 -0.54
N ASN A 236 -22.36 1.54 -0.39
CA ASN A 236 -22.54 2.35 0.81
C ASN A 236 -22.80 1.50 2.06
N ALA A 237 -23.60 0.45 1.93
CA ALA A 237 -23.84 -0.50 3.03
C ALA A 237 -22.54 -1.21 3.45
N LEU A 238 -21.74 -1.66 2.49
CA LEU A 238 -20.41 -2.23 2.74
C LEU A 238 -19.47 -1.22 3.43
N TYR A 239 -19.48 0.02 2.96
CA TYR A 239 -18.68 1.10 3.54
C TYR A 239 -18.98 1.27 5.03
N TRP A 240 -20.23 1.43 5.40
CA TRP A 240 -20.60 1.61 6.81
C TRP A 240 -20.35 0.38 7.66
N MET A 241 -20.56 -0.81 7.10
CA MET A 241 -20.22 -2.07 7.78
C MET A 241 -18.72 -2.16 8.11
N LEU A 242 -17.85 -1.71 7.21
CA LEU A 242 -16.41 -1.67 7.44
C LEU A 242 -16.02 -0.55 8.40
N GLU A 243 -16.65 0.62 8.27
CA GLU A 243 -16.37 1.82 9.04
C GLU A 243 -16.63 1.64 10.55
N VAL A 244 -17.67 0.90 10.91
CA VAL A 244 -17.97 0.58 12.32
C VAL A 244 -16.81 -0.16 13.00
N ARG A 245 -16.01 -0.92 12.27
CA ARG A 245 -14.82 -1.61 12.82
C ARG A 245 -13.77 -0.64 13.37
N ALA A 246 -13.72 0.59 12.86
CA ALA A 246 -12.80 1.63 13.34
C ALA A 246 -12.91 1.88 14.85
N VAL A 247 -14.09 1.68 15.44
CA VAL A 247 -14.32 1.87 16.88
C VAL A 247 -13.42 0.94 17.71
N GLY A 248 -13.25 -0.33 17.28
CA GLY A 248 -12.38 -1.29 17.97
C GLY A 248 -10.90 -0.93 17.88
N PHE A 249 -10.45 -0.36 16.76
CA PHE A 249 -9.04 -0.01 16.55
C PHE A 249 -8.63 1.27 17.30
N ASN A 250 -9.55 2.22 17.52
CA ASN A 250 -9.25 3.58 17.98
C ASN A 250 -9.43 3.82 19.50
N GLY A 251 -9.14 2.85 20.34
CA GLY A 251 -9.12 3.06 21.79
C GLY A 251 -10.16 2.31 22.61
N HIS A 252 -10.79 1.28 22.01
CA HIS A 252 -11.64 0.36 22.74
C HIS A 252 -11.13 -1.09 22.63
N PRO A 253 -9.98 -1.43 23.26
CA PRO A 253 -9.38 -2.77 23.17
C PRO A 253 -10.32 -3.90 23.64
N SER A 254 -11.29 -3.56 24.51
CA SER A 254 -12.31 -4.52 24.97
C SER A 254 -13.18 -5.08 23.83
N LEU A 255 -13.41 -4.30 22.78
CA LEU A 255 -14.14 -4.77 21.60
C LEU A 255 -13.32 -5.78 20.79
N MET A 256 -11.98 -5.64 20.81
CA MET A 256 -11.10 -6.59 20.13
C MET A 256 -11.15 -7.98 20.76
N LYS A 257 -11.42 -8.10 22.06
CA LYS A 257 -11.58 -9.38 22.76
C LYS A 257 -12.72 -10.25 22.18
N LEU A 258 -13.77 -9.61 21.63
CA LEU A 258 -14.82 -10.35 20.93
C LEU A 258 -14.28 -10.96 19.63
N GLY A 259 -13.54 -10.17 18.85
CA GLY A 259 -12.85 -10.64 17.65
C GLY A 259 -11.86 -11.77 17.95
N GLU A 260 -11.06 -11.64 19.02
CA GLU A 260 -10.13 -12.68 19.48
C GLU A 260 -10.86 -13.99 19.82
N LYS A 261 -12.00 -13.91 20.50
CA LYS A 261 -12.82 -15.11 20.80
C LYS A 261 -13.31 -15.80 19.53
N LEU A 262 -13.72 -15.02 18.51
CA LEU A 262 -14.14 -15.56 17.22
C LEU A 262 -12.96 -16.19 16.48
N ALA A 263 -11.81 -15.55 16.46
CA ALA A 263 -10.60 -16.08 15.84
C ALA A 263 -10.11 -17.36 16.56
N LYS A 264 -10.11 -17.39 17.90
CA LYS A 264 -9.77 -18.59 18.67
C LYS A 264 -10.73 -19.75 18.37
N ARG A 265 -12.03 -19.48 18.29
CA ARG A 265 -13.02 -20.52 17.86
C ARG A 265 -12.74 -21.03 16.46
N ASN A 266 -12.26 -20.17 15.55
CA ASN A 266 -11.86 -20.60 14.20
C ASN A 266 -10.64 -21.53 14.25
N ILE A 267 -9.64 -21.22 15.08
CA ILE A 267 -8.49 -22.11 15.32
C ILE A 267 -8.98 -23.46 15.91
N ASP A 268 -9.78 -23.44 17.00
CA ASP A 268 -10.28 -24.63 17.68
C ASP A 268 -11.13 -25.54 16.77
N LYS A 269 -11.86 -24.93 15.83
CA LYS A 269 -12.66 -25.65 14.84
C LYS A 269 -11.80 -26.49 13.91
N HIS A 270 -10.69 -25.92 13.43
CA HIS A 270 -9.87 -26.53 12.38
C HIS A 270 -8.64 -27.27 12.89
N VAL A 271 -8.04 -26.83 14.01
CA VAL A 271 -6.79 -27.39 14.55
C VAL A 271 -7.09 -28.22 15.79
N LYS A 272 -7.03 -29.56 15.68
CA LYS A 272 -7.32 -30.48 16.78
C LYS A 272 -6.08 -30.78 17.62
N ASP A 273 -4.92 -30.79 17.01
CA ASP A 273 -3.65 -31.00 17.71
C ASP A 273 -3.39 -29.84 18.68
N ARG A 274 -3.04 -30.17 19.93
CA ARG A 274 -2.86 -29.16 21.00
C ARG A 274 -1.60 -28.35 20.84
N ASP A 275 -0.52 -28.97 20.37
CA ASP A 275 0.77 -28.31 20.23
C ASP A 275 0.72 -27.38 19.02
N LEU A 276 0.19 -27.81 17.89
CA LEU A 276 -0.04 -26.97 16.74
C LEU A 276 -0.98 -25.79 17.08
N ARG A 277 -2.06 -26.04 17.83
CA ARG A 277 -2.97 -24.98 18.29
C ARG A 277 -2.25 -23.92 19.11
N ARG A 278 -1.36 -24.35 20.04
CA ARG A 278 -0.54 -23.43 20.83
C ARG A 278 0.36 -22.57 19.95
N LYS A 279 1.04 -23.19 18.97
CA LYS A 279 1.87 -22.49 18.00
C LYS A 279 1.10 -21.46 17.17
N LEU A 280 -0.17 -21.73 16.83
CA LEU A 280 -1.01 -20.89 15.96
C LEU A 280 -1.86 -19.85 16.70
N THR A 281 -1.83 -19.82 18.04
CA THR A 281 -2.61 -18.87 18.84
C THR A 281 -1.76 -17.64 19.15
N PRO A 282 -2.14 -16.43 18.66
CA PRO A 282 -1.42 -15.21 18.98
C PRO A 282 -1.53 -14.83 20.46
N ASP A 283 -0.46 -14.23 21.01
CA ASP A 283 -0.33 -13.75 22.38
C ASP A 283 -0.46 -12.24 22.53
N TYR A 284 -0.67 -11.52 21.41
CA TYR A 284 -0.84 -10.06 21.36
C TYR A 284 -2.29 -9.70 21.04
N THR A 285 -2.67 -8.43 21.33
CA THR A 285 -4.04 -7.92 21.08
C THR A 285 -4.36 -7.90 19.60
N MET A 286 -5.53 -8.42 19.21
CA MET A 286 -6.02 -8.38 17.82
C MET A 286 -6.06 -6.94 17.32
N GLY A 287 -5.56 -6.73 16.11
CA GLY A 287 -5.47 -5.41 15.47
C GLY A 287 -4.11 -4.73 15.62
N CYS A 288 -3.26 -5.17 16.56
CA CYS A 288 -1.88 -4.69 16.67
C CYS A 288 -1.10 -4.94 15.38
N LYS A 289 -1.26 -6.13 14.79
CA LYS A 289 -0.90 -6.44 13.39
C LYS A 289 -2.17 -6.50 12.55
N ARG A 290 -2.03 -6.44 11.21
CA ARG A 290 -3.17 -6.61 10.31
C ARG A 290 -3.92 -7.90 10.62
N VAL A 291 -5.23 -7.78 10.86
CA VAL A 291 -6.12 -8.94 11.00
C VAL A 291 -6.36 -9.52 9.62
N LEU A 292 -6.00 -10.78 9.43
CA LEU A 292 -6.12 -11.48 8.16
C LEU A 292 -7.44 -12.28 8.09
N ILE A 293 -7.84 -12.65 6.89
CA ILE A 293 -9.04 -13.45 6.64
C ILE A 293 -8.73 -14.63 5.73
N SER A 294 -9.06 -15.83 6.16
CA SER A 294 -8.90 -17.05 5.36
C SER A 294 -9.78 -18.18 5.87
N ASN A 295 -10.31 -19.00 4.96
CA ASN A 295 -11.01 -20.24 5.30
C ASN A 295 -10.10 -21.47 5.16
N ASP A 296 -9.02 -21.36 4.40
CA ASP A 296 -8.20 -22.49 3.97
C ASP A 296 -6.87 -22.61 4.72
N TYR A 297 -6.41 -21.52 5.37
CA TYR A 297 -5.09 -21.49 6.00
C TYR A 297 -4.95 -22.52 7.14
N TYR A 298 -5.83 -22.49 8.15
CA TYR A 298 -5.74 -23.47 9.24
C TYR A 298 -5.94 -24.92 8.77
N PRO A 299 -6.89 -25.23 7.88
CA PRO A 299 -6.97 -26.57 7.29
C PRO A 299 -5.70 -27.00 6.56
N SER A 300 -5.01 -26.10 5.87
CA SER A 300 -3.75 -26.45 5.18
C SER A 300 -2.62 -26.80 6.14
N LEU A 301 -2.57 -26.13 7.30
CA LEU A 301 -1.54 -26.38 8.32
C LEU A 301 -1.76 -27.69 9.12
N THR A 302 -2.91 -28.34 8.98
CA THR A 302 -3.19 -29.64 9.61
C THR A 302 -2.92 -30.83 8.70
N ARG A 303 -2.36 -30.60 7.50
CA ARG A 303 -1.98 -31.67 6.58
C ARG A 303 -0.70 -32.36 7.06
N ASP A 304 -0.58 -33.65 6.79
CA ASP A 304 0.57 -34.48 7.21
C ASP A 304 1.90 -34.04 6.58
N ASN A 305 1.82 -33.34 5.46
CA ASN A 305 3.00 -32.81 4.75
C ASN A 305 3.35 -31.36 5.11
N VAL A 306 2.77 -30.79 6.18
CA VAL A 306 3.03 -29.40 6.58
C VAL A 306 3.54 -29.35 8.03
N ASP A 307 4.71 -28.77 8.23
CA ASP A 307 5.29 -28.52 9.53
C ASP A 307 5.28 -27.02 9.85
N VAL A 308 4.92 -26.66 11.08
CA VAL A 308 5.04 -25.28 11.59
C VAL A 308 6.17 -25.20 12.58
N ILE A 309 7.22 -24.46 12.22
CA ILE A 309 8.44 -24.23 13.00
C ILE A 309 8.35 -22.83 13.61
N THR A 310 8.49 -22.75 14.94
CA THR A 310 8.45 -21.48 15.70
C THR A 310 9.82 -20.96 16.03
N GLU A 311 10.80 -21.78 15.86
CA GLU A 311 12.22 -21.52 16.03
C GLU A 311 12.71 -20.59 14.92
N GLY A 312 13.62 -19.67 15.26
CA GLY A 312 14.23 -18.77 14.29
C GLY A 312 15.14 -19.51 13.31
N ILE A 313 15.36 -18.94 12.15
CA ILE A 313 16.37 -19.42 11.20
C ILE A 313 17.75 -18.93 11.68
N ASN A 314 18.69 -19.85 11.84
CA ASN A 314 20.08 -19.55 12.18
C ASN A 314 20.93 -19.33 10.94
N GLU A 315 20.88 -20.24 9.99
CA GLU A 315 21.59 -20.13 8.72
C GLU A 315 20.92 -20.94 7.60
N VAL A 316 21.32 -20.67 6.39
CA VAL A 316 20.94 -21.42 5.17
C VAL A 316 22.16 -22.21 4.71
N THR A 317 21.98 -23.50 4.43
CA THR A 317 22.99 -24.40 3.87
C THR A 317 22.79 -24.56 2.36
N GLU A 318 23.66 -25.31 1.70
CA GLU A 318 23.53 -25.67 0.29
C GLU A 318 22.20 -26.38 0.01
N ARG A 319 21.67 -27.14 0.99
CA ARG A 319 20.51 -28.05 0.82
C ARG A 319 19.33 -27.74 1.72
N GLY A 320 19.39 -26.69 2.53
CA GLY A 320 18.30 -26.45 3.46
C GLY A 320 18.47 -25.26 4.39
N VAL A 321 17.72 -25.30 5.46
CA VAL A 321 17.67 -24.25 6.48
C VAL A 321 17.93 -24.88 7.85
N ILE A 322 18.87 -24.34 8.61
CA ILE A 322 19.12 -24.72 10.01
C ILE A 322 18.39 -23.76 10.92
N ASP A 323 17.53 -24.28 11.79
CA ASP A 323 16.84 -23.49 12.79
C ASP A 323 17.72 -23.20 14.02
N SER A 324 17.24 -22.37 14.93
CA SER A 324 17.98 -21.96 16.14
C SER A 324 18.25 -23.08 17.14
N THR A 325 17.64 -24.26 16.96
CA THR A 325 17.93 -25.46 17.75
C THR A 325 19.06 -26.31 17.15
N GLY A 326 19.51 -25.97 15.94
CA GLY A 326 20.49 -26.74 15.18
C GLY A 326 19.89 -27.84 14.33
N THR A 327 18.55 -27.88 14.19
CA THR A 327 17.87 -28.84 13.33
C THR A 327 17.92 -28.38 11.88
N GLU A 328 18.41 -29.24 10.99
CA GLU A 328 18.42 -28.97 9.55
C GLU A 328 17.12 -29.44 8.89
N HIS A 329 16.49 -28.55 8.15
CA HIS A 329 15.32 -28.77 7.31
C HIS A 329 15.75 -28.75 5.85
N GLN A 330 15.85 -29.93 5.23
CA GLN A 330 16.21 -30.04 3.81
C GLN A 330 15.06 -29.54 2.94
N VAL A 331 15.36 -28.61 2.00
CA VAL A 331 14.39 -28.00 1.10
C VAL A 331 14.99 -27.77 -0.29
N ASP A 332 14.14 -27.84 -1.31
CA ASP A 332 14.45 -27.53 -2.71
C ASP A 332 14.18 -26.05 -3.03
N ALA A 333 13.32 -25.39 -2.25
CA ALA A 333 12.99 -23.99 -2.45
C ALA A 333 12.74 -23.26 -1.12
N ILE A 334 13.05 -21.96 -1.11
CA ILE A 334 12.75 -21.02 -0.02
C ILE A 334 11.87 -19.90 -0.58
N ILE A 335 10.67 -19.73 -0.02
CA ILE A 335 9.73 -18.66 -0.43
C ILE A 335 9.61 -17.65 0.70
N PHE A 336 9.96 -16.40 0.43
CA PHE A 336 9.87 -15.31 1.41
C PHE A 336 8.48 -14.66 1.35
N GLY A 337 7.67 -14.88 2.39
CA GLY A 337 6.42 -14.16 2.67
C GLY A 337 6.62 -13.10 3.75
N THR A 338 7.72 -12.36 3.66
CA THR A 338 8.26 -11.48 4.70
C THR A 338 7.81 -10.03 4.60
N GLY A 339 6.99 -9.70 3.60
CA GLY A 339 6.41 -8.37 3.42
C GLY A 339 7.29 -7.41 2.64
N PHE A 340 7.14 -6.12 2.90
CA PHE A 340 7.71 -5.04 2.11
C PHE A 340 8.38 -4.00 3.01
N HIS A 341 9.33 -3.27 2.45
CA HIS A 341 9.85 -2.03 3.01
C HIS A 341 8.77 -0.95 2.90
N VAL A 342 8.22 -0.52 4.02
CA VAL A 342 7.10 0.45 4.06
C VAL A 342 7.53 1.80 4.60
N THR A 343 8.31 1.80 5.68
CA THR A 343 8.77 3.02 6.35
C THR A 343 10.14 3.50 5.86
N ASP A 344 10.81 2.69 5.08
CA ASP A 344 12.16 2.88 4.52
C ASP A 344 12.19 2.78 2.98
N ALA A 345 11.03 2.70 2.34
CA ALA A 345 10.91 2.57 0.87
C ALA A 345 11.41 3.79 0.07
N PHE A 346 11.66 4.92 0.75
CA PHE A 346 12.12 6.16 0.15
C PHE A 346 13.59 6.48 0.47
N ASP A 347 14.28 5.62 1.22
CA ASP A 347 15.65 5.90 1.70
C ASP A 347 16.65 6.04 0.55
N ASP A 348 16.45 5.29 -0.54
CA ASP A 348 17.29 5.31 -1.74
C ASP A 348 16.82 6.32 -2.81
N LEU A 349 15.73 7.07 -2.55
CA LEU A 349 15.17 7.98 -3.55
C LEU A 349 15.68 9.41 -3.35
N ASP A 350 16.38 9.94 -4.35
CA ASP A 350 16.89 11.32 -4.33
C ASP A 350 15.78 12.32 -4.66
N VAL A 351 15.07 12.78 -3.62
CA VAL A 351 14.09 13.88 -3.76
C VAL A 351 14.59 15.09 -3.02
N THR A 352 14.93 16.14 -3.77
CA THR A 352 15.52 17.38 -3.27
C THR A 352 14.53 18.55 -3.44
N GLY A 353 14.18 19.18 -2.31
CA GLY A 353 13.28 20.33 -2.21
C GLY A 353 14.00 21.68 -2.15
N VAL A 354 13.32 22.68 -1.62
CA VAL A 354 13.82 24.06 -1.48
C VAL A 354 15.11 24.10 -0.66
N GLY A 355 16.10 24.85 -1.14
CA GLY A 355 17.37 25.04 -0.44
C GLY A 355 18.23 23.78 -0.31
N GLY A 356 17.99 22.77 -1.16
CA GLY A 356 18.75 21.51 -1.14
C GLY A 356 18.31 20.53 -0.04
N ARG A 357 17.11 20.70 0.53
CA ARG A 357 16.53 19.76 1.52
C ARG A 357 16.32 18.40 0.88
N GLN A 358 16.86 17.36 1.48
CA GLN A 358 16.74 15.98 0.99
C GLN A 358 15.67 15.22 1.79
N LEU A 359 14.63 14.75 1.11
CA LEU A 359 13.48 14.09 1.73
C LEU A 359 13.89 12.83 2.51
N ALA A 360 14.70 11.97 1.90
CA ALA A 360 15.19 10.74 2.52
C ALA A 360 15.94 11.03 3.83
N LYS A 361 16.80 12.06 3.85
CA LYS A 361 17.54 12.46 5.05
C LYS A 361 16.60 12.97 6.14
N GLU A 362 15.65 13.83 5.80
CA GLU A 362 14.68 14.34 6.78
C GLU A 362 13.83 13.22 7.39
N TRP A 363 13.45 12.26 6.56
CA TRP A 363 12.67 11.12 7.02
C TRP A 363 13.50 10.10 7.82
N ALA A 364 14.78 9.94 7.52
CA ALA A 364 15.70 9.13 8.32
C ALA A 364 15.93 9.78 9.72
N ASP A 365 16.08 11.10 9.78
CA ASP A 365 16.37 11.81 11.03
C ASP A 365 15.12 11.95 11.94
N HIS A 366 13.93 12.13 11.38
CA HIS A 366 12.70 12.49 12.12
C HIS A 366 11.54 11.51 11.92
N GLY A 367 11.73 10.45 11.12
CA GLY A 367 10.67 9.57 10.62
C GLY A 367 9.82 10.24 9.55
N MET A 368 9.07 9.45 8.79
CA MET A 368 8.20 9.97 7.73
C MET A 368 7.11 10.88 8.29
N GLN A 369 7.21 12.17 8.03
CA GLN A 369 6.26 13.19 8.44
C GLN A 369 5.68 13.91 7.22
N THR A 370 4.37 14.05 7.20
CA THR A 370 3.63 14.72 6.13
C THR A 370 2.48 15.52 6.74
N TYR A 371 1.93 16.44 5.99
CA TYR A 371 0.64 17.04 6.28
C TYR A 371 -0.46 16.25 5.56
N MET A 372 -1.41 15.71 6.32
CA MET A 372 -2.54 14.90 5.83
C MET A 372 -2.15 13.64 5.05
N GLY A 373 -0.90 13.18 5.12
CA GLY A 373 -0.39 12.08 4.28
C GLY A 373 -0.19 12.49 2.82
N ILE A 374 -0.16 13.80 2.53
CA ILE A 374 -0.16 14.32 1.15
C ILE A 374 1.03 15.25 0.91
N ASN A 375 1.24 16.27 1.75
CA ASN A 375 2.26 17.30 1.53
C ASN A 375 3.43 17.16 2.50
N VAL A 376 4.59 17.68 2.10
CA VAL A 376 5.78 17.83 2.95
C VAL A 376 6.27 19.26 2.86
N ALA A 377 6.48 19.93 3.99
CA ALA A 377 6.95 21.30 4.05
C ALA A 377 8.37 21.43 3.47
N GLY A 378 8.58 22.44 2.62
CA GLY A 378 9.82 22.64 1.89
C GLY A 378 9.93 21.83 0.60
N PHE A 379 8.82 21.17 0.17
CA PHE A 379 8.72 20.47 -1.09
C PHE A 379 7.48 20.97 -1.85
N PRO A 380 7.56 22.16 -2.44
CA PRO A 380 6.41 22.80 -3.08
C PRO A 380 5.85 21.94 -4.21
N ASN A 381 4.52 21.92 -4.38
CA ASN A 381 3.83 21.16 -5.44
C ASN A 381 4.13 19.65 -5.47
N LEU A 382 4.74 19.08 -4.41
CA LEU A 382 4.90 17.64 -4.23
C LEU A 382 3.73 17.09 -3.44
N PHE A 383 3.09 16.05 -3.97
CA PHE A 383 1.95 15.39 -3.36
C PHE A 383 2.13 13.88 -3.32
N PHE A 384 1.86 13.28 -2.16
CA PHE A 384 1.80 11.83 -1.99
C PHE A 384 0.36 11.34 -2.03
N LEU A 385 0.11 10.28 -2.77
CA LEU A 385 -1.13 9.52 -2.70
C LEU A 385 -0.87 8.21 -1.96
N LEU A 386 -1.66 7.95 -0.93
CA LEU A 386 -1.44 6.88 0.04
C LEU A 386 -0.10 7.05 0.78
N GLY A 387 0.24 8.28 1.13
CA GLY A 387 1.44 8.61 1.89
C GLY A 387 1.34 8.25 3.38
N PRO A 388 2.33 8.64 4.19
CA PRO A 388 2.40 8.33 5.61
C PRO A 388 1.12 8.64 6.39
N ASN A 389 0.78 7.75 7.34
CA ASN A 389 -0.41 7.84 8.18
C ASN A 389 -1.77 7.86 7.43
N THR A 390 -1.85 7.22 6.27
CA THR A 390 -3.10 7.07 5.50
C THR A 390 -3.51 5.63 5.23
N GLY A 391 -2.69 4.66 5.64
CA GLY A 391 -3.03 3.24 5.62
C GLY A 391 -4.21 2.92 6.55
N LEU A 392 -4.94 1.85 6.25
CA LEU A 392 -6.15 1.46 6.98
C LEU A 392 -6.08 0.02 7.48
N GLY A 393 -6.55 -0.20 8.71
CA GLY A 393 -6.76 -1.54 9.25
C GLY A 393 -8.17 -2.10 9.04
N HIS A 394 -9.16 -1.27 8.63
CA HIS A 394 -10.58 -1.61 8.70
C HIS A 394 -11.39 -1.35 7.42
N ASN A 395 -10.91 -0.50 6.52
CA ASN A 395 -11.65 -0.07 5.33
C ASN A 395 -10.75 -0.08 4.09
N SER A 396 -11.29 0.31 2.93
CA SER A 396 -10.59 0.35 1.64
C SER A 396 -9.66 1.55 1.53
N VAL A 397 -8.39 1.32 1.21
CA VAL A 397 -7.42 2.38 0.90
C VAL A 397 -7.81 3.18 -0.36
N VAL A 398 -8.60 2.60 -1.26
CA VAL A 398 -9.11 3.31 -2.45
C VAL A 398 -9.96 4.51 -2.05
N PHE A 399 -10.69 4.44 -0.94
CA PHE A 399 -11.44 5.59 -0.41
C PHE A 399 -10.50 6.73 0.04
N MET A 400 -9.37 6.39 0.67
CA MET A 400 -8.36 7.38 1.06
C MET A 400 -7.71 8.01 -0.17
N ILE A 401 -7.35 7.19 -1.15
CA ILE A 401 -6.78 7.64 -2.43
C ILE A 401 -7.74 8.62 -3.12
N GLU A 402 -9.03 8.30 -3.24
CA GLU A 402 -10.03 9.20 -3.86
C GLU A 402 -10.18 10.52 -3.11
N SER A 403 -10.05 10.51 -1.78
CA SER A 403 -10.07 11.72 -0.96
C SER A 403 -8.85 12.60 -1.24
N GLN A 404 -7.67 11.99 -1.34
CA GLN A 404 -6.41 12.66 -1.64
C GLN A 404 -6.35 13.21 -3.08
N ILE A 405 -6.86 12.46 -4.05
CA ILE A 405 -6.96 12.90 -5.45
C ILE A 405 -7.74 14.22 -5.58
N ARG A 406 -8.87 14.31 -4.87
CA ARG A 406 -9.68 15.54 -4.87
C ARG A 406 -8.92 16.71 -4.23
N TYR A 407 -8.20 16.43 -3.15
CA TYR A 407 -7.37 17.42 -2.47
C TYR A 407 -6.23 17.92 -3.37
N VAL A 408 -5.52 17.04 -4.06
CA VAL A 408 -4.46 17.41 -5.01
C VAL A 408 -5.02 18.24 -6.18
N ALA A 409 -6.17 17.84 -6.72
CA ALA A 409 -6.84 18.60 -7.77
C ALA A 409 -7.27 20.00 -7.28
N ASP A 410 -7.67 20.13 -6.01
CA ASP A 410 -7.99 21.42 -5.39
C ASP A 410 -6.73 22.29 -5.21
N ALA A 411 -5.60 21.70 -4.84
CA ALA A 411 -4.30 22.37 -4.74
C ALA A 411 -3.85 22.94 -6.11
N ILE A 412 -3.93 22.13 -7.15
CA ILE A 412 -3.60 22.55 -8.51
C ILE A 412 -4.47 23.75 -8.92
N ARG A 413 -5.79 23.69 -8.69
CA ARG A 413 -6.70 24.80 -8.98
C ARG A 413 -6.39 26.06 -8.17
N MET A 414 -6.02 25.91 -6.89
CA MET A 414 -5.64 27.02 -6.03
C MET A 414 -4.43 27.77 -6.60
N VAL A 415 -3.39 27.07 -7.00
CA VAL A 415 -2.19 27.66 -7.61
C VAL A 415 -2.55 28.42 -8.88
N GLU A 416 -3.30 27.78 -9.78
CA GLU A 416 -3.68 28.39 -11.05
C GLU A 416 -4.57 29.64 -10.89
N GLN A 417 -5.57 29.55 -9.99
CA GLN A 417 -6.53 30.66 -9.75
C GLN A 417 -5.89 31.84 -9.03
N SER A 418 -4.89 31.58 -8.18
CA SER A 418 -4.14 32.65 -7.50
C SER A 418 -3.11 33.33 -8.37
N GLY A 419 -2.77 32.76 -9.56
CA GLY A 419 -1.66 33.21 -10.39
C GLY A 419 -0.30 32.99 -9.73
N SER A 420 -0.22 32.08 -8.75
CA SER A 420 1.03 31.64 -8.11
C SER A 420 1.70 30.54 -8.93
N ALA A 421 3.00 30.32 -8.72
CA ALA A 421 3.74 29.25 -9.37
C ALA A 421 3.65 27.93 -8.56
N ALA A 422 3.59 28.03 -7.24
CA ALA A 422 3.56 26.86 -6.39
C ALA A 422 2.79 27.09 -5.08
N VAL A 423 2.45 25.98 -4.43
CA VAL A 423 1.90 25.92 -3.08
C VAL A 423 2.79 25.01 -2.21
N ASP A 424 3.14 25.47 -1.03
CA ASP A 424 3.87 24.68 -0.04
C ASP A 424 3.12 24.67 1.28
N VAL A 425 3.12 23.55 1.98
CA VAL A 425 2.53 23.47 3.31
C VAL A 425 3.46 24.15 4.32
N ARG A 426 2.90 24.92 5.22
CA ARG A 426 3.66 25.57 6.28
C ARG A 426 4.25 24.55 7.25
N GLN A 427 5.49 24.74 7.65
CA GLN A 427 6.18 23.84 8.59
C GLN A 427 5.39 23.67 9.92
N ASP A 428 4.87 24.75 10.48
CA ASP A 428 4.09 24.72 11.72
C ASP A 428 2.75 23.98 11.57
N ALA A 429 2.13 24.04 10.39
CA ALA A 429 0.91 23.27 10.09
C ALA A 429 1.20 21.77 10.02
N GLN A 430 2.29 21.38 9.38
CA GLN A 430 2.75 19.99 9.34
C GLN A 430 3.08 19.48 10.75
N GLU A 431 3.78 20.24 11.57
CA GLU A 431 4.15 19.85 12.93
C GLU A 431 2.92 19.69 13.85
N ARG A 432 1.98 20.64 13.78
CA ARG A 432 0.69 20.54 14.52
C ARG A 432 -0.07 19.26 14.12
N PHE A 433 -0.14 18.98 12.83
CA PHE A 433 -0.82 17.77 12.32
C PHE A 433 -0.14 16.50 12.83
N ASN A 434 1.20 16.40 12.74
CA ASN A 434 1.93 15.22 13.18
C ASN A 434 1.83 15.02 14.71
N THR A 435 1.88 16.08 15.50
CA THR A 435 1.66 16.01 16.94
C THR A 435 0.27 15.47 17.27
N ASP A 436 -0.77 15.96 16.59
CA ASP A 436 -2.15 15.55 16.83
C ASP A 436 -2.41 14.09 16.41
N ILE A 437 -1.88 13.68 15.26
CA ILE A 437 -2.07 12.30 14.76
C ILE A 437 -1.34 11.29 15.65
N GLN A 438 -0.10 11.59 16.10
CA GLN A 438 0.65 10.72 17.00
C GLN A 438 -0.03 10.59 18.38
N ARG A 439 -0.59 11.66 18.91
CA ARG A 439 -1.39 11.61 20.15
C ARG A 439 -2.59 10.67 20.04
N LYS A 440 -3.24 10.61 18.85
CA LYS A 440 -4.35 9.69 18.57
C LYS A 440 -3.86 8.26 18.41
N LEU A 441 -2.79 8.04 17.67
CA LEU A 441 -2.19 6.73 17.42
C LEU A 441 -1.67 6.06 18.69
N HIS A 442 -1.12 6.86 19.61
CA HIS A 442 -0.62 6.35 20.89
C HIS A 442 -1.72 5.66 21.74
N LYS A 443 -2.98 6.04 21.54
CA LYS A 443 -4.15 5.43 22.22
C LYS A 443 -4.69 4.20 21.48
N GLY A 444 -4.25 3.97 20.25
CA GLY A 444 -4.74 2.90 19.40
C GLY A 444 -4.11 1.54 19.69
N VAL A 445 -4.80 0.48 19.26
CA VAL A 445 -4.34 -0.91 19.43
C VAL A 445 -2.99 -1.15 18.73
N TRP A 446 -2.68 -0.40 17.68
CA TRP A 446 -1.42 -0.52 16.92
C TRP A 446 -0.18 -0.20 17.74
N THR A 447 -0.30 0.67 18.76
CA THR A 447 0.79 1.07 19.66
C THR A 447 0.72 0.30 21.00
N GLN A 448 -0.51 0.05 21.51
CA GLN A 448 -0.70 -0.57 22.83
C GLN A 448 -0.92 -2.08 22.78
N GLY A 449 -1.00 -2.70 21.61
CA GLY A 449 -1.39 -4.09 21.44
C GLY A 449 -0.31 -5.12 21.77
N GLY A 450 0.90 -4.72 22.16
CA GLY A 450 1.96 -5.62 22.62
C GLY A 450 2.65 -6.40 21.50
N CYS A 451 2.71 -5.87 20.28
CA CYS A 451 3.39 -6.52 19.17
C CYS A 451 4.36 -5.57 18.43
N THR A 452 5.34 -6.13 17.74
CA THR A 452 6.13 -5.44 16.72
C THR A 452 5.48 -5.66 15.37
N SER A 453 5.18 -4.61 14.64
CA SER A 453 4.54 -4.69 13.32
C SER A 453 5.17 -3.69 12.34
N TRP A 454 4.99 -3.92 11.04
CA TRP A 454 5.40 -3.02 9.97
C TRP A 454 4.67 -1.65 9.97
N TYR A 455 3.72 -1.47 10.88
CA TYR A 455 3.09 -0.17 11.12
C TYR A 455 4.01 0.82 11.82
N LEU A 456 5.03 0.32 12.52
CA LEU A 456 5.97 1.11 13.30
C LEU A 456 7.28 1.26 12.53
N ASP A 457 7.87 2.47 12.59
CA ASP A 457 9.22 2.71 12.09
C ASP A 457 10.29 2.14 13.06
N ALA A 458 11.56 2.31 12.72
CA ALA A 458 12.69 1.86 13.54
C ALA A 458 12.72 2.49 14.95
N MET A 459 12.08 3.66 15.12
CA MET A 459 11.95 4.36 16.40
C MET A 459 10.72 3.92 17.20
N GLY A 460 9.93 2.95 16.70
CA GLY A 460 8.71 2.47 17.33
C GLY A 460 7.50 3.42 17.18
N VAL A 461 7.58 4.38 16.28
CA VAL A 461 6.51 5.35 16.00
C VAL A 461 5.64 4.87 14.84
N ASN A 462 4.32 4.97 14.99
CA ASN A 462 3.41 4.58 13.92
C ASN A 462 3.34 5.66 12.82
N ARG A 463 3.95 5.35 11.67
CA ARG A 463 3.97 6.23 10.49
C ARG A 463 3.05 5.76 9.36
N THR A 464 2.29 4.69 9.58
CA THR A 464 1.61 4.00 8.48
C THR A 464 0.10 4.23 8.48
N VAL A 465 -0.57 4.07 9.63
CA VAL A 465 -2.04 4.01 9.65
C VAL A 465 -2.70 5.33 10.04
N TRP A 466 -3.90 5.54 9.50
CA TRP A 466 -4.80 6.63 9.89
C TRP A 466 -5.57 6.24 11.16
N PRO A 467 -5.49 7.02 12.25
CA PRO A 467 -6.25 6.78 13.47
C PRO A 467 -7.63 7.43 13.38
N GLY A 468 -8.63 6.67 13.03
CA GLY A 468 -10.00 7.18 13.07
C GLY A 468 -10.85 6.74 11.89
N PHE A 469 -12.02 7.35 11.81
CA PHE A 469 -12.97 7.11 10.75
C PHE A 469 -12.50 7.70 9.43
N THR A 470 -12.71 6.98 8.33
CA THR A 470 -12.30 7.46 7.00
C THR A 470 -13.15 8.63 6.51
N TRP A 471 -14.43 8.73 6.91
CA TRP A 471 -15.27 9.88 6.60
C TRP A 471 -14.77 11.19 7.21
N ARG A 472 -14.07 11.14 8.39
CA ARG A 472 -13.42 12.32 8.97
C ARG A 472 -12.24 12.77 8.13
N TYR A 473 -11.45 11.82 7.62
CA TYR A 473 -10.37 12.12 6.69
C TYR A 473 -10.92 12.78 5.42
N TRP A 474 -11.95 12.19 4.83
CA TRP A 474 -12.63 12.77 3.68
C TRP A 474 -13.15 14.19 3.93
N MET A 475 -13.73 14.47 5.11
CA MET A 475 -14.18 15.82 5.45
C MET A 475 -13.03 16.82 5.55
N GLN A 476 -11.88 16.39 6.10
CA GLN A 476 -10.69 17.24 6.27
C GLN A 476 -9.99 17.51 4.94
N THR A 477 -10.08 16.58 3.99
CA THR A 477 -9.45 16.68 2.67
C THR A 477 -10.38 17.21 1.57
N ARG A 478 -11.59 17.66 1.90
CA ARG A 478 -12.54 18.20 0.90
C ARG A 478 -12.10 19.49 0.25
N LYS A 479 -11.33 20.30 0.98
CA LYS A 479 -10.75 21.58 0.53
C LYS A 479 -9.43 21.79 1.23
N LEU A 480 -8.48 22.42 0.54
CA LEU A 480 -7.31 22.97 1.19
C LEU A 480 -7.72 24.06 2.18
N LYS A 481 -7.02 24.10 3.29
CA LYS A 481 -7.12 25.21 4.25
C LYS A 481 -6.03 26.20 3.91
N ALA A 482 -6.39 27.31 3.28
CA ALA A 482 -5.44 28.30 2.78
C ALA A 482 -4.46 28.79 3.88
N GLU A 483 -4.93 28.87 5.15
CA GLU A 483 -4.10 29.27 6.27
C GLU A 483 -2.93 28.30 6.61
N ASP A 484 -3.03 27.05 6.17
CA ASP A 484 -1.99 26.03 6.39
C ASP A 484 -0.94 26.02 5.25
N PHE A 485 -1.07 26.89 4.25
CA PHE A 485 -0.20 26.92 3.07
C PHE A 485 0.41 28.30 2.79
N GLU A 486 1.53 28.27 2.08
CA GLU A 486 2.15 29.43 1.45
C GLU A 486 2.02 29.31 -0.06
N LEU A 487 1.61 30.39 -0.74
CA LEU A 487 1.63 30.51 -2.19
C LEU A 487 2.95 31.15 -2.60
N ILE A 488 3.66 30.52 -3.54
CA ILE A 488 5.02 30.89 -3.93
C ILE A 488 5.02 31.40 -5.37
N GLY A 489 5.74 32.50 -5.60
CA GLY A 489 5.91 33.10 -6.92
C GLY A 489 4.60 33.67 -7.50
N ARG A 490 4.67 34.66 -8.30
CA ARG A 490 3.57 35.15 -9.17
C ARG A 490 4.00 35.01 -10.62
N THR A 491 3.21 34.31 -11.42
CA THR A 491 3.39 34.38 -12.85
C THR A 491 2.84 35.70 -13.32
N SER A 492 3.70 36.59 -13.82
CA SER A 492 3.24 37.77 -14.55
C SER A 492 2.45 37.34 -15.78
N PRO A 493 1.33 38.01 -16.11
CA PRO A 493 0.56 37.71 -17.32
C PRO A 493 1.28 37.92 -18.65
N ALA A 494 2.53 38.39 -18.64
CA ALA A 494 3.37 38.57 -19.81
C ALA A 494 4.86 38.37 -19.46
N GLY A 495 5.35 37.14 -19.70
CA GLY A 495 6.73 36.79 -19.98
C GLY A 495 7.83 37.36 -19.06
N GLY A 496 8.18 36.66 -18.01
CA GLY A 496 9.38 36.83 -17.22
C GLY A 496 9.18 36.62 -15.74
N PRO A 497 10.06 35.88 -15.01
CA PRO A 497 9.95 35.69 -13.59
C PRO A 497 10.15 37.00 -12.85
N ALA A 498 9.17 37.40 -12.02
CA ALA A 498 9.33 38.52 -11.09
C ALA A 498 10.02 38.00 -9.82
N ALA A 499 10.95 38.79 -9.30
CA ALA A 499 11.70 38.48 -8.08
C ALA A 499 10.77 38.12 -6.91
N ALA A 500 11.19 37.11 -6.12
CA ALA A 500 10.47 36.56 -5.00
C ALA A 500 10.14 37.62 -3.93
N GLU A 501 8.92 38.11 -3.91
CA GLU A 501 8.33 38.76 -2.72
C GLU A 501 7.45 37.74 -2.02
N ARG A 502 7.80 37.41 -0.77
CA ARG A 502 6.95 36.65 0.13
C ARG A 502 5.75 37.53 0.51
N VAL A 503 4.57 37.13 0.12
CA VAL A 503 3.32 37.77 0.58
C VAL A 503 2.70 36.87 1.63
N PRO A 504 2.48 37.35 2.88
CA PRO A 504 1.68 36.61 3.85
C PRO A 504 0.24 36.53 3.37
N ALA A 505 -0.38 35.36 3.62
CA ALA A 505 -1.76 35.05 3.26
C ALA A 505 -2.77 35.87 4.07
#